data_a27d2191fd2068097a6ddf9cde9c0814
#
_entry.id   a27d2191fd2068097a6ddf9cde9c0814
#
_cell.length_a   1.000
_cell.length_b   1.000
_cell.length_c   1.000
_cell.angle_alpha   90.00
_cell.angle_beta   90.00
_cell.angle_gamma   90.00
#
_symmetry.space_group_name_H-M   'P 1'
#
loop_
_entity.id
_entity.type
_entity.pdbx_description
1 polymer ?
#
loop_
_entity_poly.entity_id
_entity_poly.type
_entity_poly.pdbx_seq_one_letter_code
_entity_poly.pdbx_strand_id
1 'polypeptide(L)'
;IENDKRGIEKLRLAYKNVLFAVPKNVYIIGMMNTADRSLAIMDYALRRRFSFYEIEPAFGKDNFKNHLKANGVTESMIKKINDNFIALNNYIADEKNSGLGSGFRIGHSYFCTKPNCDEDKWYANIIKFEIQPMLEEYWFDEKDKVGEWMGKIK
;
A
#
# COMPACT_ATOMS: atom_id res chain seq x y z
N ILE A 1 13.92 -21.65 7.53
CA ILE A 1 13.98 -20.19 7.28
C ILE A 1 14.44 -19.46 8.55
N GLU A 2 14.22 -20.04 9.74
CA GLU A 2 14.65 -19.47 11.02
C GLU A 2 16.14 -19.16 11.03
N ASN A 3 16.50 -18.01 11.58
CA ASN A 3 17.85 -17.46 11.43
C ASN A 3 18.95 -18.32 12.09
N ASP A 4 18.59 -18.95 13.21
CA ASP A 4 19.44 -19.87 13.99
C ASP A 4 19.66 -21.24 13.30
N LYS A 5 18.79 -21.62 12.37
CA LYS A 5 18.83 -22.89 11.64
C LYS A 5 19.52 -22.82 10.28
N ARG A 6 19.79 -21.61 9.80
CA ARG A 6 20.40 -21.40 8.47
C ARG A 6 21.81 -21.98 8.39
N GLY A 7 22.03 -22.81 7.38
CA GLY A 7 23.31 -23.46 7.13
C GLY A 7 23.70 -24.55 8.13
N ILE A 8 22.87 -24.81 9.14
CA ILE A 8 23.11 -25.84 10.17
C ILE A 8 22.16 -27.02 9.94
N GLU A 9 20.85 -26.76 9.92
CA GLU A 9 19.87 -27.82 9.70
C GLU A 9 19.69 -28.09 8.21
N LYS A 10 19.80 -29.35 7.82
CA LYS A 10 19.58 -29.80 6.46
C LYS A 10 18.33 -30.67 6.40
N LEU A 11 17.46 -30.38 5.43
CA LEU A 11 16.28 -31.16 5.14
C LEU A 11 16.52 -32.03 3.90
N ARG A 12 16.03 -33.27 3.92
CA ARG A 12 16.07 -34.13 2.76
C ARG A 12 14.89 -33.84 1.85
N LEU A 13 15.16 -33.46 0.60
CA LEU A 13 14.13 -33.20 -0.38
C LEU A 13 13.45 -34.50 -0.81
N ALA A 14 12.11 -34.53 -0.75
CA ALA A 14 11.30 -35.73 -0.97
C ALA A 14 11.55 -36.41 -2.33
N TYR A 15 11.65 -35.62 -3.41
CA TYR A 15 11.76 -36.17 -4.77
C TYR A 15 13.19 -36.41 -5.24
N LYS A 16 14.16 -35.64 -4.74
CA LYS A 16 15.57 -35.77 -5.21
C LYS A 16 16.49 -36.46 -4.22
N ASN A 17 16.00 -36.81 -3.05
CA ASN A 17 16.76 -37.43 -1.96
C ASN A 17 18.09 -36.72 -1.62
N VAL A 18 18.20 -35.42 -1.92
CA VAL A 18 19.38 -34.56 -1.65
C VAL A 18 19.15 -33.76 -0.39
N LEU A 19 20.23 -33.51 0.34
CA LEU A 19 20.18 -32.61 1.50
C LEU A 19 20.16 -31.16 1.04
N PHE A 20 19.19 -30.40 1.52
CA PHE A 20 19.02 -28.99 1.25
C PHE A 20 19.07 -28.20 2.55
N ALA A 21 19.74 -27.05 2.52
CA ALA A 21 19.69 -26.05 3.59
C ALA A 21 19.63 -24.65 2.97
N VAL A 22 19.02 -23.71 3.66
CA VAL A 22 19.09 -22.30 3.29
C VAL A 22 20.46 -21.75 3.70
N PRO A 23 21.30 -21.29 2.76
CA PRO A 23 22.61 -20.72 3.08
C PRO A 23 22.49 -19.49 3.97
N LYS A 24 23.52 -19.22 4.78
CA LYS A 24 23.54 -18.07 5.70
C LYS A 24 23.52 -16.71 4.99
N ASN A 25 24.05 -16.64 3.79
CA ASN A 25 24.14 -15.43 2.96
C ASN A 25 22.91 -15.18 2.06
N VAL A 26 21.85 -15.97 2.21
CA VAL A 26 20.59 -15.75 1.48
C VAL A 26 19.61 -14.98 2.36
N TYR A 27 19.14 -13.85 1.87
CA TYR A 27 18.10 -13.05 2.49
C TYR A 27 16.79 -13.23 1.71
N ILE A 28 15.68 -13.38 2.43
CA ILE A 28 14.37 -13.58 1.84
C ILE A 28 13.52 -12.34 2.15
N ILE A 29 13.09 -11.65 1.09
CA ILE A 29 12.18 -10.52 1.18
C ILE A 29 10.87 -10.97 0.55
N GLY A 30 9.79 -10.94 1.35
CA GLY A 30 8.43 -11.21 0.89
C GLY A 30 7.60 -9.93 0.90
N MET A 31 6.70 -9.80 -0.03
CA MET A 31 5.69 -8.74 -0.06
C MET A 31 4.32 -9.37 0.06
N MET A 32 3.43 -8.71 0.81
CA MET A 32 2.04 -9.13 0.92
C MET A 32 1.11 -7.92 0.91
N ASN A 33 -0.05 -8.07 0.31
CA ASN A 33 -1.12 -7.08 0.40
C ASN A 33 -1.99 -7.40 1.62
N THR A 34 -2.05 -6.47 2.57
CA THR A 34 -2.85 -6.65 3.81
C THR A 34 -4.34 -6.36 3.62
N ALA A 35 -4.73 -5.74 2.49
CA ALA A 35 -6.13 -5.52 2.13
C ALA A 35 -6.86 -6.82 1.74
N ASP A 36 -6.12 -7.82 1.28
CA ASP A 36 -6.70 -9.13 0.93
C ASP A 36 -7.01 -9.94 2.18
N ARG A 37 -8.27 -9.87 2.62
CA ARG A 37 -8.77 -10.59 3.81
C ARG A 37 -8.70 -12.12 3.66
N SER A 38 -8.64 -12.65 2.44
CA SER A 38 -8.49 -14.09 2.20
C SER A 38 -7.11 -14.61 2.62
N LEU A 39 -6.10 -13.72 2.60
CA LEU A 39 -4.72 -13.99 3.04
C LEU A 39 -4.45 -13.54 4.49
N ALA A 40 -5.43 -12.94 5.16
CA ALA A 40 -5.26 -12.37 6.49
C ALA A 40 -5.00 -13.41 7.60
N ILE A 41 -5.23 -14.70 7.33
CA ILE A 41 -4.85 -15.78 8.25
C ILE A 41 -3.42 -16.21 7.93
N MET A 42 -2.48 -15.33 8.17
CA MET A 42 -1.08 -15.74 8.13
C MET A 42 -0.80 -16.66 9.33
N ASP A 43 -0.35 -17.88 9.02
CA ASP A 43 0.04 -18.85 10.03
C ASP A 43 1.03 -18.21 11.03
N TYR A 44 0.74 -18.35 12.31
CA TYR A 44 1.62 -17.93 13.41
C TYR A 44 3.05 -18.47 13.25
N ALA A 45 3.22 -19.63 12.62
CA ALA A 45 4.52 -20.21 12.34
C ALA A 45 5.35 -19.39 11.35
N LEU A 46 4.72 -18.74 10.36
CA LEU A 46 5.39 -17.80 9.44
C LEU A 46 5.69 -16.49 10.13
N ARG A 47 4.75 -16.02 10.97
CA ARG A 47 4.91 -14.74 11.67
C ARG A 47 6.14 -14.71 12.59
N ARG A 48 6.50 -15.83 13.19
CA ARG A 48 7.70 -15.97 14.03
C ARG A 48 9.02 -16.02 13.25
N ARG A 49 8.95 -16.27 11.94
CA ARG A 49 10.14 -16.51 11.10
C ARG A 49 10.56 -15.29 10.26
N PHE A 50 9.75 -14.25 10.24
CA PHE A 50 9.98 -13.02 9.50
C PHE A 50 9.85 -11.80 10.40
N SER A 51 10.67 -10.79 10.13
CA SER A 51 10.43 -9.43 10.63
C SER A 51 9.47 -8.76 9.67
N PHE A 52 8.43 -8.13 10.23
CA PHE A 52 7.43 -7.43 9.43
C PHE A 52 7.71 -5.94 9.44
N TYR A 53 7.62 -5.35 8.27
CA TYR A 53 7.72 -3.92 8.07
C TYR A 53 6.51 -3.45 7.28
N GLU A 54 5.72 -2.56 7.87
CA GLU A 54 4.56 -1.95 7.19
C GLU A 54 5.01 -0.72 6.42
N ILE A 55 4.68 -0.68 5.12
CA ILE A 55 4.92 0.47 4.26
C ILE A 55 3.67 1.34 4.29
N GLU A 56 3.73 2.43 5.02
CA GLU A 56 2.63 3.39 5.09
C GLU A 56 2.62 4.35 3.89
N PRO A 57 1.41 4.82 3.49
CA PRO A 57 1.30 5.93 2.55
C PRO A 57 2.15 7.13 2.98
N ALA A 58 2.90 7.74 2.05
CA ALA A 58 3.84 8.81 2.36
C ALA A 58 3.22 10.22 2.28
N PHE A 59 1.90 10.34 2.18
CA PHE A 59 1.24 11.64 2.18
C PHE A 59 1.64 12.46 3.41
N GLY A 60 1.95 13.73 3.21
CA GLY A 60 2.43 14.64 4.25
C GLY A 60 3.91 14.52 4.62
N LYS A 61 4.61 13.45 4.23
CA LYS A 61 6.04 13.25 4.52
C LYS A 61 6.90 14.09 3.56
N ASP A 62 8.02 14.61 4.05
CA ASP A 62 8.87 15.53 3.28
C ASP A 62 9.52 14.88 2.07
N ASN A 63 9.88 13.60 2.15
CA ASN A 63 10.43 12.88 0.99
C ASN A 63 9.42 12.81 -0.17
N PHE A 64 8.13 12.62 0.10
CA PHE A 64 7.10 12.62 -0.93
C PHE A 64 6.86 14.02 -1.50
N LYS A 65 6.82 15.05 -0.66
CA LYS A 65 6.73 16.45 -1.12
C LYS A 65 7.90 16.83 -2.03
N ASN A 66 9.12 16.47 -1.63
CA ASN A 66 10.32 16.75 -2.41
C ASN A 66 10.31 16.00 -3.76
N HIS A 67 9.83 14.76 -3.77
CA HIS A 67 9.65 13.98 -5.00
C HIS A 67 8.67 14.66 -5.96
N LEU A 68 7.51 15.12 -5.48
CA LEU A 68 6.52 15.83 -6.29
C LEU A 68 7.08 17.15 -6.85
N LYS A 69 7.80 17.92 -6.03
CA LYS A 69 8.49 19.15 -6.49
C LYS A 69 9.49 18.87 -7.59
N ALA A 70 10.30 17.85 -7.43
CA ALA A 70 11.29 17.42 -8.45
C ALA A 70 10.63 17.03 -9.77
N ASN A 71 9.38 16.54 -9.75
CA ASN A 71 8.56 16.24 -10.92
C ASN A 71 7.74 17.44 -11.43
N GLY A 72 8.02 18.65 -10.94
CA GLY A 72 7.37 19.88 -11.42
C GLY A 72 5.92 20.05 -10.98
N VAL A 73 5.52 19.46 -9.86
CA VAL A 73 4.22 19.68 -9.24
C VAL A 73 4.28 20.95 -8.37
N THR A 74 3.28 21.84 -8.50
CA THR A 74 3.25 23.07 -7.73
C THR A 74 2.96 22.83 -6.24
N GLU A 75 3.37 23.77 -5.39
CA GLU A 75 3.10 23.70 -3.94
C GLU A 75 1.60 23.64 -3.61
N SER A 76 0.78 24.34 -4.38
CA SER A 76 -0.69 24.32 -4.22
C SER A 76 -1.26 22.94 -4.49
N MET A 77 -0.83 22.28 -5.55
CA MET A 77 -1.25 20.93 -5.90
C MET A 77 -0.71 19.90 -4.90
N ILE A 78 0.55 20.01 -4.48
CA ILE A 78 1.13 19.16 -3.43
C ILE A 78 0.31 19.25 -2.13
N LYS A 79 -0.07 20.45 -1.74
CA LYS A 79 -0.92 20.66 -0.57
C LYS A 79 -2.28 20.01 -0.76
N LYS A 80 -2.95 20.23 -1.91
CA LYS A 80 -4.24 19.62 -2.25
C LYS A 80 -4.18 18.08 -2.16
N ILE A 81 -3.17 17.45 -2.77
CA ILE A 81 -2.97 16.01 -2.72
C ILE A 81 -2.83 15.53 -1.26
N ASN A 82 -1.95 16.17 -0.49
CA ASN A 82 -1.71 15.75 0.89
C ASN A 82 -2.96 15.91 1.76
N ASP A 83 -3.60 17.06 1.74
CA ASP A 83 -4.78 17.33 2.58
C ASP A 83 -5.91 16.34 2.27
N ASN A 84 -6.20 16.12 0.99
CA ASN A 84 -7.26 15.22 0.55
C ASN A 84 -6.97 13.76 0.92
N PHE A 85 -5.77 13.28 0.66
CA PHE A 85 -5.46 11.85 0.85
C PHE A 85 -5.08 11.51 2.29
N ILE A 86 -4.61 12.46 3.09
CA ILE A 86 -4.50 12.27 4.54
C ILE A 86 -5.90 12.13 5.15
N ALA A 87 -6.84 13.02 4.78
CA ALA A 87 -8.20 12.97 5.29
C ALA A 87 -8.92 11.68 4.88
N LEU A 88 -8.82 11.29 3.60
CA LEU A 88 -9.42 10.06 3.09
C LEU A 88 -8.83 8.81 3.75
N ASN A 89 -7.52 8.73 3.89
CA ASN A 89 -6.84 7.59 4.52
C ASN A 89 -7.12 7.49 6.02
N ASN A 90 -7.28 8.61 6.72
CA ASN A 90 -7.71 8.61 8.11
C ASN A 90 -9.12 8.06 8.26
N TYR A 91 -10.03 8.44 7.35
CA TYR A 91 -11.38 7.90 7.33
C TYR A 91 -11.40 6.41 7.00
N ILE A 92 -10.65 5.96 5.99
CA ILE A 92 -10.53 4.55 5.62
C ILE A 92 -9.98 3.71 6.78
N ALA A 93 -8.98 4.22 7.50
CA ALA A 93 -8.36 3.52 8.63
C ALA A 93 -9.30 3.38 9.84
N ASP A 94 -10.30 4.25 9.98
CA ASP A 94 -11.33 4.13 11.01
C ASP A 94 -12.39 3.10 10.59
N GLU A 95 -12.14 1.85 10.96
CA GLU A 95 -12.99 0.71 10.59
C GLU A 95 -14.45 0.87 11.02
N LYS A 96 -14.70 1.58 12.13
CA LYS A 96 -16.07 1.80 12.63
C LYS A 96 -16.90 2.66 11.69
N ASN A 97 -16.28 3.67 11.08
CA ASN A 97 -16.94 4.61 10.20
C ASN A 97 -16.85 4.18 8.73
N SER A 98 -15.72 3.67 8.30
CA SER A 98 -15.49 3.28 6.92
C SER A 98 -15.95 1.87 6.58
N GLY A 99 -15.95 0.94 7.55
CA GLY A 99 -16.14 -0.48 7.34
C GLY A 99 -14.91 -1.20 6.76
N LEU A 100 -13.76 -0.52 6.60
CA LEU A 100 -12.58 -1.03 5.89
C LEU A 100 -11.41 -1.36 6.81
N GLY A 101 -10.70 -0.35 7.33
CA GLY A 101 -9.52 -0.48 8.16
C GLY A 101 -8.21 -0.08 7.47
N SER A 102 -7.11 -0.05 8.23
CA SER A 102 -5.82 0.50 7.81
C SER A 102 -5.20 -0.16 6.57
N GLY A 103 -5.50 -1.43 6.34
CA GLY A 103 -5.00 -2.18 5.18
C GLY A 103 -5.52 -1.67 3.83
N PHE A 104 -6.64 -0.93 3.83
CA PHE A 104 -7.28 -0.37 2.65
C PHE A 104 -6.83 1.06 2.33
N ARG A 105 -5.90 1.65 3.10
CA ARG A 105 -5.39 2.99 2.85
C ARG A 105 -4.81 3.11 1.44
N ILE A 106 -5.13 4.23 0.79
CA ILE A 106 -4.67 4.52 -0.57
C ILE A 106 -3.19 4.88 -0.55
N GLY A 107 -2.41 4.22 -1.41
CA GLY A 107 -0.99 4.47 -1.56
C GLY A 107 -0.70 5.80 -2.29
N HIS A 108 0.46 6.39 -2.02
CA HIS A 108 0.92 7.62 -2.67
C HIS A 108 1.47 7.40 -4.10
N SER A 109 1.64 6.16 -4.51
CA SER A 109 2.24 5.78 -5.80
C SER A 109 1.49 6.32 -7.01
N TYR A 110 0.19 6.51 -6.91
CA TYR A 110 -0.64 7.12 -7.97
C TYR A 110 -0.15 8.50 -8.40
N PHE A 111 0.50 9.22 -7.50
CA PHE A 111 0.98 10.57 -7.72
C PHE A 111 2.49 10.66 -7.98
N CYS A 112 3.22 9.55 -7.97
CA CYS A 112 4.68 9.57 -8.09
C CYS A 112 5.18 9.89 -9.51
N THR A 113 4.35 9.76 -10.54
CA THR A 113 4.73 10.06 -11.92
C THR A 113 3.79 11.12 -12.50
N LYS A 114 4.32 12.31 -12.80
CA LYS A 114 3.59 13.36 -13.50
C LYS A 114 4.06 13.42 -14.95
N PRO A 115 3.20 13.13 -15.93
CA PRO A 115 3.53 13.34 -17.32
C PRO A 115 3.64 14.85 -17.62
N ASN A 116 4.25 15.20 -18.75
CA ASN A 116 4.35 16.59 -19.19
C ASN A 116 2.98 17.09 -19.69
N CYS A 117 2.08 17.37 -18.76
CA CYS A 117 0.75 17.88 -19.03
C CYS A 117 0.31 18.85 -17.92
N ASP A 118 -0.83 19.48 -18.14
CA ASP A 118 -1.52 20.30 -17.12
C ASP A 118 -1.76 19.52 -15.83
N GLU A 119 -1.44 20.13 -14.68
CA GLU A 119 -1.49 19.42 -13.40
C GLU A 119 -2.91 19.20 -12.88
N ASP A 120 -3.84 20.09 -13.19
CA ASP A 120 -5.24 19.91 -12.79
C ASP A 120 -5.86 18.74 -13.59
N LYS A 121 -5.55 18.68 -14.88
CA LYS A 121 -5.97 17.57 -15.73
C LYS A 121 -5.34 16.24 -15.29
N TRP A 122 -4.05 16.24 -14.94
CA TRP A 122 -3.37 15.08 -14.41
C TRP A 122 -4.02 14.58 -13.12
N TYR A 123 -4.24 15.49 -12.15
CA TYR A 123 -4.91 15.16 -10.90
C TYR A 123 -6.33 14.63 -11.13
N ALA A 124 -7.12 15.33 -11.96
CA ALA A 124 -8.50 14.92 -12.28
C ALA A 124 -8.57 13.53 -12.93
N ASN A 125 -7.59 13.20 -13.79
CA ASN A 125 -7.52 11.87 -14.41
C ASN A 125 -7.22 10.77 -13.38
N ILE A 126 -6.29 10.99 -12.44
CA ILE A 126 -6.01 10.02 -11.36
C ILE A 126 -7.27 9.82 -10.53
N ILE A 127 -7.94 10.92 -10.14
CA ILE A 127 -9.17 10.81 -9.35
C ILE A 127 -10.24 10.00 -10.10
N LYS A 128 -10.45 10.31 -11.38
CA LYS A 128 -11.53 9.71 -12.17
C LYS A 128 -11.28 8.26 -12.56
N PHE A 129 -10.06 7.92 -12.93
CA PHE A 129 -9.77 6.64 -13.56
C PHE A 129 -9.10 5.63 -12.62
N GLU A 130 -8.51 6.08 -11.52
CA GLU A 130 -7.81 5.23 -10.56
C GLU A 130 -8.52 5.20 -9.21
N ILE A 131 -8.78 6.38 -8.63
CA ILE A 131 -9.29 6.48 -7.27
C ILE A 131 -10.80 6.19 -7.21
N GLN A 132 -11.59 6.81 -8.07
CA GLN A 132 -13.04 6.62 -8.08
C GLN A 132 -13.44 5.15 -8.24
N PRO A 133 -12.93 4.38 -9.22
CA PRO A 133 -13.29 2.97 -9.36
C PRO A 133 -12.93 2.14 -8.13
N MET A 134 -11.79 2.45 -7.50
CA MET A 134 -11.35 1.77 -6.27
C MET A 134 -12.28 2.07 -5.09
N LEU A 135 -12.72 3.32 -4.93
CA LEU A 135 -13.69 3.68 -3.89
C LEU A 135 -15.06 3.05 -4.13
N GLU A 136 -15.47 2.92 -5.40
CA GLU A 136 -16.71 2.24 -5.80
C GLU A 136 -16.65 0.73 -5.47
N GLU A 137 -15.47 0.10 -5.56
CA GLU A 137 -15.25 -1.26 -5.12
C GLU A 137 -15.25 -1.38 -3.59
N TYR A 138 -14.57 -0.48 -2.91
CA TYR A 138 -14.48 -0.47 -1.45
C TYR A 138 -15.86 -0.31 -0.78
N TRP A 139 -16.71 0.55 -1.32
CA TRP A 139 -18.03 0.87 -0.80
C TRP A 139 -19.14 0.51 -1.82
N PHE A 140 -19.04 -0.72 -2.35
CA PHE A 140 -19.96 -1.22 -3.37
C PHE A 140 -21.44 -1.04 -3.01
N ASP A 141 -21.80 -1.31 -1.76
CA ASP A 141 -23.16 -1.18 -1.24
C ASP A 141 -23.48 0.21 -0.64
N GLU A 142 -22.49 1.13 -0.57
CA GLU A 142 -22.59 2.41 0.10
C GLU A 142 -22.23 3.57 -0.84
N LYS A 143 -22.99 3.71 -1.93
CA LYS A 143 -22.74 4.72 -3.00
C LYS A 143 -22.73 6.17 -2.49
N ASP A 144 -23.46 6.45 -1.43
CA ASP A 144 -23.50 7.78 -0.81
C ASP A 144 -22.12 8.16 -0.23
N LYS A 145 -21.40 7.22 0.38
CA LYS A 145 -20.02 7.44 0.86
C LYS A 145 -19.07 7.76 -0.30
N VAL A 146 -19.19 7.03 -1.40
CA VAL A 146 -18.42 7.32 -2.62
C VAL A 146 -18.70 8.72 -3.11
N GLY A 147 -19.98 9.11 -3.23
CA GLY A 147 -20.39 10.44 -3.66
C GLY A 147 -19.86 11.56 -2.77
N GLU A 148 -19.92 11.37 -1.45
CA GLU A 148 -19.41 12.32 -0.47
C GLU A 148 -17.89 12.53 -0.63
N TRP A 149 -17.11 11.45 -0.70
CA TRP A 149 -15.66 11.54 -0.83
C TRP A 149 -15.24 12.07 -2.19
N MET A 150 -15.92 11.67 -3.26
CA MET A 150 -15.67 12.23 -4.60
C MET A 150 -15.95 13.73 -4.65
N GLY A 151 -16.91 14.23 -3.88
CA GLY A 151 -17.16 15.67 -3.72
C GLY A 151 -16.07 16.43 -2.97
N LYS A 152 -15.37 15.76 -2.03
CA LYS A 152 -14.29 16.35 -1.22
C LYS A 152 -12.95 16.38 -1.93
N ILE A 153 -12.65 15.36 -2.73
CA ILE A 153 -11.31 15.17 -3.35
C ILE A 153 -11.22 15.64 -4.80
N LYS A 154 -12.31 16.08 -5.41
CA LYS A 154 -12.30 16.73 -6.74
C LYS A 154 -11.89 18.17 -6.59
#